data_a6a1782be2829f742952fc2871fe62ef
#
_entry.id   a6a1782be2829f742952fc2871fe62ef
#
_cell.length_a   1.000
_cell.length_b   1.000
_cell.length_c   1.000
_cell.angle_alpha   90.00
_cell.angle_beta   90.00
_cell.angle_gamma   90.00
#
_symmetry.space_group_name_H-M   'P 1'
#
loop_
_entity.id
_entity.type
_entity.pdbx_description
1 polymer ?
#
loop_
_entity_poly.entity_id
_entity_poly.type
_entity_poly.pdbx_seq_one_letter_code
_entity_poly.pdbx_strand_id
1 'polypeptide(L)'
;MQRVASLIHLNAARSLKLTGKGVGIAVFDTGIGRHPDLTMPGTRLQAFVDIVNHRKDYYDDNGHGTHITGIIAGSGQASQRKYEGIAPDSHFIMIKVLNQKGEGNIEDVLAGIRWLLAHYKEYNIRIVNISVGSSRGKHFDETSPLVRGVEALWEEGLIVLTAAGNHGPAPHTIGAPGNSRK
;
A
#
# COMPACT_ATOMS: atom_id res chain seq x y z
N MET A 1 -10.70 9.53 9.67
CA MET A 1 -10.19 8.36 10.42
C MET A 1 -11.12 7.93 11.57
N GLN A 2 -11.54 8.79 12.50
CA GLN A 2 -12.35 8.38 13.67
C GLN A 2 -13.61 7.60 13.30
N ARG A 3 -14.40 8.05 12.29
CA ARG A 3 -15.59 7.33 11.84
C ARG A 3 -15.27 5.93 11.30
N VAL A 4 -14.20 5.81 10.50
CA VAL A 4 -13.76 4.50 9.96
C VAL A 4 -13.28 3.60 11.09
N ALA A 5 -12.46 4.12 12.01
CA ALA A 5 -11.95 3.39 13.16
C ALA A 5 -13.09 2.81 14.03
N SER A 6 -14.18 3.56 14.21
CA SER A 6 -15.38 3.09 14.92
C SER A 6 -16.08 1.96 14.15
N LEU A 7 -16.26 2.10 12.84
CA LEU A 7 -16.94 1.11 11.99
C LEU A 7 -16.21 -0.23 11.94
N ILE A 8 -14.88 -0.23 11.95
CA ILE A 8 -14.05 -1.46 11.93
C ILE A 8 -13.72 -1.96 13.35
N HIS A 9 -14.34 -1.40 14.38
CA HIS A 9 -14.10 -1.76 15.77
C HIS A 9 -12.62 -1.68 16.20
N LEU A 10 -11.85 -0.70 15.68
CA LEU A 10 -10.42 -0.56 15.93
C LEU A 10 -10.09 -0.49 17.42
N ASN A 11 -10.98 0.09 18.25
CA ASN A 11 -10.78 0.16 19.70
C ASN A 11 -10.70 -1.21 20.36
N ALA A 12 -11.41 -2.23 19.84
CA ALA A 12 -11.31 -3.61 20.34
C ALA A 12 -9.92 -4.19 20.05
N ALA A 13 -9.38 -4.00 18.85
CA ALA A 13 -8.01 -4.41 18.53
C ALA A 13 -6.97 -3.68 19.41
N ARG A 14 -7.16 -2.40 19.66
CA ARG A 14 -6.27 -1.59 20.51
C ARG A 14 -6.30 -1.98 21.97
N SER A 15 -7.46 -2.35 22.52
CA SER A 15 -7.56 -2.87 23.89
C SER A 15 -6.78 -4.19 24.07
N LEU A 16 -6.61 -4.94 22.99
CA LEU A 16 -5.77 -6.15 22.93
C LEU A 16 -4.31 -5.82 22.57
N LYS A 17 -3.93 -4.53 22.49
CA LYS A 17 -2.59 -4.06 22.12
C LYS A 17 -2.14 -4.51 20.73
N LEU A 18 -3.09 -4.73 19.82
CA LEU A 18 -2.82 -5.06 18.42
C LEU A 18 -2.57 -3.77 17.65
N THR A 19 -1.30 -3.41 17.48
CA THR A 19 -0.86 -2.14 16.89
C THR A 19 -0.05 -2.32 15.60
N GLY A 20 0.06 -3.55 15.11
CA GLY A 20 0.87 -3.91 13.95
C GLY A 20 2.36 -4.07 14.27
N LYS A 21 2.77 -4.07 15.54
CA LYS A 21 4.17 -4.25 15.93
C LYS A 21 4.74 -5.57 15.39
N GLY A 22 5.87 -5.48 14.68
CA GLY A 22 6.52 -6.62 14.04
C GLY A 22 5.91 -7.03 12.69
N VAL A 23 4.86 -6.36 12.20
CA VAL A 23 4.25 -6.64 10.90
C VAL A 23 4.80 -5.67 9.86
N GLY A 24 5.36 -6.20 8.78
CA GLY A 24 5.81 -5.43 7.62
C GLY A 24 4.71 -5.27 6.58
N ILE A 25 4.59 -4.06 6.04
CA ILE A 25 3.60 -3.69 5.02
C ILE A 25 4.33 -3.11 3.81
N ALA A 26 4.09 -3.67 2.62
CA ALA A 26 4.55 -3.08 1.37
C ALA A 26 3.45 -2.18 0.79
N VAL A 27 3.82 -0.96 0.39
CA VAL A 27 2.89 0.01 -0.21
C VAL A 27 3.37 0.34 -1.61
N PHE A 28 2.52 0.08 -2.62
CA PHE A 28 2.74 0.43 -4.02
C PHE A 28 1.96 1.70 -4.34
N ASP A 29 2.67 2.82 -4.54
CA ASP A 29 2.02 4.12 -4.67
C ASP A 29 2.94 5.18 -5.33
N THR A 30 2.65 6.48 -5.09
CA THR A 30 3.38 7.63 -5.65
C THR A 30 4.69 7.95 -4.94
N GLY A 31 4.95 7.35 -3.78
CA GLY A 31 6.11 7.62 -2.94
C GLY A 31 5.73 7.89 -1.49
N ILE A 32 6.69 8.40 -0.72
CA ILE A 32 6.51 8.75 0.69
C ILE A 32 7.25 10.04 1.04
N GLY A 33 6.54 10.99 1.64
CA GLY A 33 7.07 12.26 2.12
C GLY A 33 7.63 12.17 3.55
N ARG A 34 8.43 13.17 3.89
CA ARG A 34 8.99 13.30 5.24
C ARG A 34 7.96 13.92 6.20
N HIS A 35 7.13 13.06 6.79
CA HIS A 35 6.14 13.50 7.78
C HIS A 35 6.49 12.94 9.17
N PRO A 36 6.36 13.72 10.28
CA PRO A 36 6.68 13.26 11.62
C PRO A 36 6.00 11.93 12.00
N ASP A 37 4.76 11.73 11.59
CA ASP A 37 4.00 10.50 11.87
C ASP A 37 4.58 9.25 11.21
N LEU A 38 5.44 9.40 10.21
CA LEU A 38 6.08 8.29 9.48
C LEU A 38 7.55 8.11 9.83
N THR A 39 8.19 9.19 10.37
CA THR A 39 9.62 9.23 10.63
C THR A 39 9.98 9.31 12.12
N MET A 40 9.02 9.56 13.01
CA MET A 40 9.23 9.66 14.45
C MET A 40 8.39 8.66 15.24
N PRO A 41 8.89 8.15 16.40
CA PRO A 41 10.18 8.43 17.08
C PRO A 41 11.40 7.76 16.43
N GLY A 42 11.28 7.16 15.29
CA GLY A 42 12.31 6.56 14.49
C GLY A 42 11.71 6.19 13.14
N THR A 43 12.54 6.04 12.13
CA THR A 43 12.00 5.67 10.81
C THR A 43 11.52 4.22 10.85
N ARG A 44 10.26 4.02 10.44
CA ARG A 44 9.68 2.68 10.23
C ARG A 44 9.67 2.31 8.75
N LEU A 45 10.14 3.23 7.89
CA LEU A 45 10.44 2.96 6.49
C LEU A 45 11.74 2.13 6.42
N GLN A 46 11.61 0.86 6.05
CA GLN A 46 12.72 -0.09 5.95
C GLN A 46 13.41 -0.02 4.59
N ALA A 47 12.64 0.22 3.53
CA ALA A 47 13.16 0.39 2.18
C ALA A 47 12.28 1.35 1.37
N PHE A 48 12.93 2.07 0.45
CA PHE A 48 12.29 2.86 -0.59
C PHE A 48 12.82 2.41 -1.94
N VAL A 49 11.91 2.01 -2.82
CA VAL A 49 12.22 1.51 -4.15
C VAL A 49 11.52 2.39 -5.18
N ASP A 50 12.27 3.19 -5.90
CA ASP A 50 11.74 4.06 -6.96
C ASP A 50 11.90 3.35 -8.31
N ILE A 51 10.82 2.74 -8.78
CA ILE A 51 10.80 2.10 -10.10
C ILE A 51 10.69 3.14 -11.22
N VAL A 52 10.06 4.28 -10.95
CA VAL A 52 9.74 5.30 -11.95
C VAL A 52 10.96 6.15 -12.33
N ASN A 53 11.69 6.66 -11.32
CA ASN A 53 12.79 7.62 -11.54
C ASN A 53 14.15 7.12 -11.02
N HIS A 54 14.20 5.93 -10.40
CA HIS A 54 15.40 5.28 -9.88
C HIS A 54 16.18 6.14 -8.85
N ARG A 55 15.47 7.00 -8.10
CA ARG A 55 16.09 7.81 -7.04
C ARG A 55 16.33 6.96 -5.79
N LYS A 56 17.43 7.27 -5.10
CA LYS A 56 17.80 6.57 -3.85
C LYS A 56 17.13 7.18 -2.62
N ASP A 57 16.98 8.51 -2.59
CA ASP A 57 16.31 9.22 -1.50
C ASP A 57 14.80 9.14 -1.64
N TYR A 58 14.12 8.86 -0.53
CA TYR A 58 12.66 8.78 -0.55
C TYR A 58 12.01 10.16 -0.67
N TYR A 59 10.96 10.22 -1.46
CA TYR A 59 10.16 11.41 -1.73
C TYR A 59 8.76 11.01 -2.20
N ASP A 60 7.86 11.99 -2.21
CA ASP A 60 6.54 11.88 -2.81
C ASP A 60 6.24 13.19 -3.52
N ASP A 61 6.17 13.15 -4.83
CA ASP A 61 5.91 14.29 -5.70
C ASP A 61 4.43 14.46 -6.08
N ASN A 62 3.55 13.64 -5.47
CA ASN A 62 2.09 13.69 -5.60
C ASN A 62 1.38 13.86 -4.25
N GLY A 63 1.77 13.08 -3.24
CA GLY A 63 1.20 13.07 -1.90
C GLY A 63 0.24 11.92 -1.61
N HIS A 64 -0.25 11.21 -2.61
CA HIS A 64 -1.20 10.09 -2.41
C HIS A 64 -0.59 8.96 -1.59
N GLY A 65 0.63 8.51 -1.93
CA GLY A 65 1.31 7.44 -1.20
C GLY A 65 1.62 7.80 0.26
N THR A 66 2.00 9.06 0.51
CA THR A 66 2.19 9.58 1.86
C THR A 66 0.89 9.53 2.66
N HIS A 67 -0.23 9.92 2.05
CA HIS A 67 -1.56 9.88 2.67
C HIS A 67 -1.99 8.43 2.98
N ILE A 68 -1.87 7.52 2.03
CA ILE A 68 -2.18 6.09 2.22
C ILE A 68 -1.33 5.49 3.35
N THR A 69 -0.03 5.72 3.33
CA THR A 69 0.87 5.23 4.39
C THR A 69 0.52 5.84 5.75
N GLY A 70 0.12 7.10 5.78
CA GLY A 70 -0.37 7.76 7.00
C GLY A 70 -1.63 7.10 7.57
N ILE A 71 -2.57 6.70 6.73
CA ILE A 71 -3.77 5.94 7.15
C ILE A 71 -3.38 4.56 7.70
N ILE A 72 -2.46 3.88 7.06
CA ILE A 72 -2.00 2.54 7.45
C ILE A 72 -1.21 2.63 8.77
N ALA A 73 -0.16 3.44 8.81
CA ALA A 73 0.92 3.34 9.78
C ALA A 73 1.29 4.67 10.47
N GLY A 74 0.52 5.74 10.30
CA GLY A 74 0.80 7.02 10.96
C GLY A 74 0.85 6.88 12.47
N SER A 75 1.93 7.36 13.13
CA SER A 75 2.08 7.32 14.60
C SER A 75 1.17 8.31 15.33
N GLY A 76 0.62 9.29 14.61
CA GLY A 76 -0.15 10.39 15.21
C GLY A 76 0.71 11.40 15.99
N GLN A 77 2.04 11.34 15.87
CA GLN A 77 2.98 12.20 16.61
C GLN A 77 2.66 13.70 16.43
N ALA A 78 2.40 14.12 15.19
CA ALA A 78 2.10 15.52 14.88
C ALA A 78 0.74 16.00 15.44
N SER A 79 -0.14 15.09 15.83
CA SER A 79 -1.50 15.38 16.25
C SER A 79 -1.83 14.88 17.68
N GLN A 80 -0.81 14.57 18.48
CA GLN A 80 -0.97 13.97 19.82
C GLN A 80 -1.88 12.73 19.77
N ARG A 81 -1.66 11.87 18.76
CA ARG A 81 -2.41 10.63 18.45
C ARG A 81 -3.87 10.84 17.99
N LYS A 82 -4.32 12.04 17.77
CA LYS A 82 -5.69 12.31 17.28
C LYS A 82 -5.94 11.70 15.89
N TYR A 83 -4.92 11.69 15.02
CA TYR A 83 -4.97 11.16 13.66
C TYR A 83 -4.04 9.97 13.46
N GLU A 84 -3.94 9.12 14.47
CA GLU A 84 -3.16 7.90 14.41
C GLU A 84 -3.70 6.93 13.36
N GLY A 85 -2.80 6.26 12.64
CA GLY A 85 -3.14 5.23 11.65
C GLY A 85 -3.71 3.95 12.27
N ILE A 86 -4.04 2.98 11.45
CA ILE A 86 -4.63 1.71 11.89
C ILE A 86 -3.60 0.84 12.61
N ALA A 87 -2.39 0.74 12.06
CA ALA A 87 -1.27 -0.08 12.54
C ALA A 87 -0.03 0.79 12.83
N PRO A 88 -0.07 1.66 13.87
CA PRO A 88 0.94 2.70 14.09
C PRO A 88 2.33 2.16 14.43
N ASP A 89 2.44 0.92 14.89
CA ASP A 89 3.72 0.28 15.23
C ASP A 89 4.22 -0.68 14.15
N SER A 90 3.53 -0.79 13.00
CA SER A 90 4.03 -1.55 11.87
C SER A 90 5.24 -0.85 11.22
N HIS A 91 6.11 -1.62 10.60
CA HIS A 91 7.12 -1.10 9.68
C HIS A 91 6.62 -1.27 8.24
N PHE A 92 7.22 -0.54 7.33
CA PHE A 92 6.77 -0.55 5.95
C PHE A 92 7.90 -0.35 4.96
N ILE A 93 7.66 -0.78 3.74
CA ILE A 93 8.45 -0.42 2.57
C ILE A 93 7.56 0.33 1.59
N MET A 94 8.15 1.28 0.87
CA MET A 94 7.48 2.02 -0.20
C MET A 94 8.07 1.65 -1.54
N ILE A 95 7.23 1.19 -2.45
CA ILE A 95 7.58 0.89 -3.84
C ILE A 95 6.86 1.92 -4.70
N LYS A 96 7.62 2.93 -5.16
CA LYS A 96 7.06 3.98 -6.01
C LYS A 96 6.94 3.45 -7.44
N VAL A 97 5.69 3.28 -7.86
CA VAL A 97 5.27 2.79 -9.19
C VAL A 97 4.40 3.82 -9.93
N LEU A 98 4.06 4.92 -9.27
CA LEU A 98 3.27 6.01 -9.84
C LEU A 98 4.09 7.30 -9.89
N ASN A 99 3.91 8.08 -10.95
CA ASN A 99 4.55 9.37 -11.18
C ASN A 99 3.88 10.52 -10.38
N GLN A 100 4.31 11.76 -10.60
CA GLN A 100 3.78 12.96 -9.95
C GLN A 100 2.31 13.25 -10.25
N LYS A 101 1.73 12.65 -11.28
CA LYS A 101 0.30 12.76 -11.60
C LYS A 101 -0.53 11.65 -10.99
N GLY A 102 0.09 10.69 -10.31
CA GLY A 102 -0.58 9.48 -9.82
C GLY A 102 -0.85 8.46 -10.93
N GLU A 103 -0.13 8.56 -12.05
CA GLU A 103 -0.22 7.65 -13.19
C GLU A 103 0.98 6.70 -13.19
N GLY A 104 0.77 5.47 -13.66
CA GLY A 104 1.82 4.48 -13.84
C GLY A 104 1.53 3.57 -15.00
N ASN A 105 2.52 2.78 -15.40
CA ASN A 105 2.35 1.73 -16.40
C ASN A 105 2.37 0.35 -15.73
N ILE A 106 1.90 -0.65 -16.44
CA ILE A 106 1.80 -2.02 -15.95
C ILE A 106 3.19 -2.59 -15.65
N GLU A 107 4.17 -2.28 -16.48
CA GLU A 107 5.54 -2.78 -16.36
C GLU A 107 6.20 -2.31 -15.06
N ASP A 108 5.98 -1.07 -14.65
CA ASP A 108 6.51 -0.53 -13.37
C ASP A 108 5.90 -1.26 -12.18
N VAL A 109 4.58 -1.50 -12.20
CA VAL A 109 3.92 -2.27 -11.14
C VAL A 109 4.45 -3.70 -11.08
N LEU A 110 4.61 -4.37 -12.23
CA LEU A 110 5.17 -5.72 -12.30
C LEU A 110 6.64 -5.76 -11.88
N ALA A 111 7.43 -4.72 -12.19
CA ALA A 111 8.81 -4.61 -11.71
C ALA A 111 8.85 -4.49 -10.17
N GLY A 112 7.96 -3.68 -9.60
CA GLY A 112 7.80 -3.58 -8.15
C GLY A 112 7.39 -4.91 -7.51
N ILE A 113 6.45 -5.65 -8.12
CA ILE A 113 6.03 -7.00 -7.66
C ILE A 113 7.21 -7.98 -7.69
N ARG A 114 7.97 -8.01 -8.77
CA ARG A 114 9.18 -8.87 -8.86
C ARG A 114 10.20 -8.53 -7.78
N TRP A 115 10.44 -7.24 -7.54
CA TRP A 115 11.31 -6.80 -6.47
C TRP A 115 10.81 -7.27 -5.11
N LEU A 116 9.51 -7.10 -4.82
CA LEU A 116 8.92 -7.52 -3.55
C LEU A 116 9.03 -9.03 -3.35
N LEU A 117 8.73 -9.85 -4.36
CA LEU A 117 8.86 -11.31 -4.31
C LEU A 117 10.28 -11.77 -3.94
N ALA A 118 11.30 -11.01 -4.37
CA ALA A 118 12.68 -11.31 -4.03
C ALA A 118 13.08 -10.90 -2.59
N HIS A 119 12.36 -9.94 -1.97
CA HIS A 119 12.82 -9.29 -0.74
C HIS A 119 11.83 -9.35 0.43
N TYR A 120 10.58 -9.81 0.25
CA TYR A 120 9.54 -9.74 1.29
C TYR A 120 9.92 -10.46 2.58
N LYS A 121 10.71 -11.55 2.51
CA LYS A 121 11.20 -12.28 3.67
C LYS A 121 12.24 -11.47 4.46
N GLU A 122 13.13 -10.77 3.76
CA GLU A 122 14.16 -9.91 4.35
C GLU A 122 13.53 -8.82 5.23
N TYR A 123 12.46 -8.20 4.74
CA TYR A 123 11.76 -7.11 5.45
C TYR A 123 10.56 -7.60 6.27
N ASN A 124 10.38 -8.92 6.45
CA ASN A 124 9.24 -9.51 7.14
C ASN A 124 7.89 -8.92 6.70
N ILE A 125 7.72 -8.74 5.38
CA ILE A 125 6.47 -8.25 4.81
C ILE A 125 5.42 -9.35 4.87
N ARG A 126 4.23 -8.99 5.37
CA ARG A 126 3.07 -9.86 5.50
C ARG A 126 1.85 -9.33 4.75
N ILE A 127 1.80 -8.02 4.53
CA ILE A 127 0.68 -7.33 3.92
C ILE A 127 1.21 -6.48 2.76
N VAL A 128 0.47 -6.48 1.66
CA VAL A 128 0.78 -5.68 0.47
C VAL A 128 -0.43 -4.84 0.12
N ASN A 129 -0.25 -3.52 0.05
CA ASN A 129 -1.27 -2.57 -0.40
C ASN A 129 -0.90 -2.05 -1.79
N ILE A 130 -1.76 -2.31 -2.76
CA ILE A 130 -1.59 -1.88 -4.16
C ILE A 130 -2.74 -0.93 -4.51
N SER A 131 -2.49 0.37 -4.33
CA SER A 131 -3.46 1.44 -4.62
C SER A 131 -3.43 1.86 -6.09
N VAL A 132 -3.27 0.90 -6.98
CA VAL A 132 -3.24 1.11 -8.43
C VAL A 132 -4.29 0.24 -9.11
N GLY A 133 -4.79 0.70 -10.23
CA GLY A 133 -5.75 -0.05 -11.03
C GLY A 133 -5.68 0.36 -12.50
N SER A 134 -5.93 -0.61 -13.38
CA SER A 134 -6.09 -0.33 -14.80
C SER A 134 -7.43 0.35 -15.07
N SER A 135 -7.50 1.08 -16.19
CA SER A 135 -8.77 1.50 -16.76
C SER A 135 -9.66 0.29 -17.10
N ARG A 136 -10.97 0.51 -17.15
CA ARG A 136 -12.00 -0.50 -17.48
C ARG A 136 -11.57 -1.49 -18.56
N GLY A 137 -11.50 -2.77 -18.19
CA GLY A 137 -11.63 -3.86 -19.14
C GLY A 137 -13.13 -4.20 -19.30
N LYS A 138 -13.61 -4.45 -20.53
CA LYS A 138 -15.00 -4.85 -20.76
C LYS A 138 -15.32 -6.23 -20.15
N HIS A 139 -14.30 -7.05 -19.90
CA HIS A 139 -14.41 -8.41 -19.35
C HIS A 139 -13.29 -8.66 -18.36
N PHE A 140 -13.54 -9.55 -17.39
CA PHE A 140 -12.51 -10.13 -16.55
C PHE A 140 -11.53 -10.92 -17.43
N ASP A 141 -10.24 -10.66 -17.24
CA ASP A 141 -9.17 -11.32 -17.99
C ASP A 141 -8.21 -12.01 -16.98
N GLU A 142 -8.33 -13.33 -16.89
CA GLU A 142 -7.44 -14.17 -16.07
C GLU A 142 -5.98 -14.13 -16.56
N THR A 143 -5.77 -13.72 -17.80
CA THR A 143 -4.42 -13.61 -18.38
C THR A 143 -3.78 -12.26 -18.13
N SER A 144 -4.53 -11.31 -17.54
CA SER A 144 -4.03 -9.98 -17.20
C SER A 144 -2.73 -10.08 -16.37
N PRO A 145 -1.63 -9.46 -16.83
CA PRO A 145 -0.37 -9.51 -16.10
C PRO A 145 -0.47 -8.96 -14.67
N LEU A 146 -1.30 -7.93 -14.44
CA LEU A 146 -1.54 -7.39 -13.09
C LEU A 146 -2.25 -8.39 -12.18
N VAL A 147 -3.27 -9.10 -12.70
CA VAL A 147 -3.97 -10.14 -11.94
C VAL A 147 -2.98 -11.25 -11.56
N ARG A 148 -2.24 -11.78 -12.52
CA ARG A 148 -1.22 -12.79 -12.25
C ARG A 148 -0.15 -12.33 -11.26
N GLY A 149 0.25 -11.06 -11.35
CA GLY A 149 1.22 -10.49 -10.43
C GLY A 149 0.74 -10.47 -8.98
N VAL A 150 -0.50 -10.04 -8.73
CA VAL A 150 -1.05 -10.02 -7.35
C VAL A 150 -1.35 -11.43 -6.85
N GLU A 151 -1.75 -12.34 -7.74
CA GLU A 151 -1.96 -13.74 -7.39
C GLU A 151 -0.65 -14.44 -7.00
N ALA A 152 0.47 -14.11 -7.65
CA ALA A 152 1.78 -14.63 -7.28
C ALA A 152 2.19 -14.17 -5.85
N LEU A 153 1.89 -12.93 -5.47
CA LEU A 153 2.10 -12.46 -4.09
C LEU A 153 1.23 -13.23 -3.09
N TRP A 154 -0.03 -13.49 -3.45
CA TRP A 154 -0.95 -14.26 -2.63
C TRP A 154 -0.48 -15.72 -2.46
N GLU A 155 0.03 -16.35 -3.50
CA GLU A 155 0.57 -17.73 -3.47
C GLU A 155 1.79 -17.86 -2.56
N GLU A 156 2.56 -16.78 -2.37
CA GLU A 156 3.64 -16.72 -1.37
C GLU A 156 3.15 -16.52 0.07
N GLY A 157 1.82 -16.47 0.29
CA GLY A 157 1.19 -16.35 1.61
C GLY A 157 1.11 -14.90 2.11
N LEU A 158 1.25 -13.91 1.25
CA LEU A 158 1.05 -12.50 1.57
C LEU A 158 -0.44 -12.13 1.53
N ILE A 159 -0.87 -11.26 2.43
CA ILE A 159 -2.21 -10.66 2.38
C ILE A 159 -2.15 -9.50 1.39
N VAL A 160 -2.85 -9.62 0.27
CA VAL A 160 -2.82 -8.61 -0.80
C VAL A 160 -4.12 -7.82 -0.83
N LEU A 161 -4.01 -6.50 -0.72
CA LEU A 161 -5.13 -5.56 -0.84
C LEU A 161 -4.95 -4.76 -2.13
N THR A 162 -5.97 -4.75 -2.97
CA THR A 162 -5.98 -4.03 -4.23
C THR A 162 -7.13 -3.05 -4.31
N ALA A 163 -6.95 -1.96 -5.05
CA ALA A 163 -8.03 -1.01 -5.29
C ALA A 163 -9.09 -1.61 -6.23
N ALA A 164 -10.36 -1.41 -5.91
CA ALA A 164 -11.48 -1.76 -6.79
C ALA A 164 -11.60 -0.81 -8.00
N GLY A 165 -10.94 0.34 -7.95
CA GLY A 165 -11.01 1.39 -8.97
C GLY A 165 -11.96 2.53 -8.59
N ASN A 166 -11.98 3.57 -9.42
CA ASN A 166 -12.72 4.82 -9.19
C ASN A 166 -13.85 5.05 -10.20
N HIS A 167 -14.26 4.02 -10.94
CA HIS A 167 -15.23 4.13 -12.05
C HIS A 167 -16.66 3.74 -11.68
N GLY A 168 -16.92 3.42 -10.39
CA GLY A 168 -18.26 3.12 -9.88
C GLY A 168 -19.20 4.33 -9.92
N PRO A 169 -20.50 4.16 -9.58
CA PRO A 169 -21.15 2.95 -9.05
C PRO A 169 -21.73 1.98 -10.09
N ALA A 170 -21.60 2.25 -11.39
CA ALA A 170 -22.17 1.39 -12.43
C ALA A 170 -21.60 -0.06 -12.37
N PRO A 171 -22.38 -1.08 -12.81
CA PRO A 171 -21.87 -2.44 -12.93
C PRO A 171 -20.65 -2.54 -13.84
N HIS A 172 -19.82 -3.55 -13.60
CA HIS A 172 -18.62 -3.86 -14.41
C HIS A 172 -17.57 -2.73 -14.42
N THR A 173 -17.37 -2.03 -13.30
CA THR A 173 -16.42 -0.92 -13.17
C THR A 173 -15.16 -1.25 -12.38
N ILE A 174 -15.06 -2.47 -11.84
CA ILE A 174 -13.85 -2.92 -11.16
C ILE A 174 -12.79 -3.30 -12.20
N GLY A 175 -11.62 -2.66 -12.11
CA GLY A 175 -10.48 -2.92 -12.99
C GLY A 175 -9.49 -3.92 -12.40
N ALA A 176 -8.50 -4.32 -13.21
CA ALA A 176 -7.37 -5.13 -12.73
C ALA A 176 -6.44 -4.25 -11.87
N PRO A 177 -5.85 -4.79 -10.80
CA PRO A 177 -5.93 -6.16 -10.33
C PRO A 177 -7.10 -6.42 -9.35
N GLY A 178 -7.94 -5.42 -9.03
CA GLY A 178 -9.03 -5.52 -8.06
C GLY A 178 -10.13 -6.53 -8.42
N ASN A 179 -10.14 -6.99 -9.68
CA ASN A 179 -11.06 -8.01 -10.18
C ASN A 179 -10.49 -9.44 -10.11
N SER A 180 -9.34 -9.68 -9.46
CA SER A 180 -8.84 -11.05 -9.20
C SER A 180 -9.88 -11.86 -8.42
N ARG A 181 -9.90 -13.17 -8.64
CA ARG A 181 -10.84 -14.12 -8.01
C ARG A 181 -10.23 -14.89 -6.84
N LYS A 182 -8.98 -14.62 -6.51
CA LYS A 182 -8.27 -15.21 -5.36
C LYS A 182 -8.33 -14.32 -4.13
#